data_2a69675bfff6e95295c0c843f03ff26e
#
_entry.id   2a69675bfff6e95295c0c843f03ff26e
#
_cell.length_a   1.000
_cell.length_b   1.000
_cell.length_c   1.000
_cell.angle_alpha   90.00
_cell.angle_beta   90.00
_cell.angle_gamma   90.00
#
_symmetry.space_group_name_H-M   'P 1'
#
loop_
_entity.id
_entity.type
_entity.pdbx_description
1 polymer ?
#
loop_
_entity_poly.entity_id
_entity_poly.type
_entity_poly.pdbx_seq_one_letter_code
_entity_poly.pdbx_strand_id
1 'polypeptide(L)'
;MKRTTTLLIAMLLAVSAMAQQPYKAYCSIWGNTSSSTIGYAYIDYGQEDMSRNWLVSDSGKGIFFNSIIGILNYMSERGWELEAAYDTQTLNILDSTKSDTRQTLIMSKLVTSKEQITDGIYTKEMYKNRR
;
A
#
# COMPACT_ATOMS: atom_id res chain seq x y z
N MET A 1 35.42 -37.87 3.47
CA MET A 1 34.61 -36.96 4.33
C MET A 1 34.67 -35.49 3.92
N LYS A 2 35.83 -34.93 3.62
CA LYS A 2 35.91 -33.48 3.19
C LYS A 2 35.17 -33.14 1.90
N ARG A 3 35.06 -34.05 0.93
CA ARG A 3 34.38 -33.83 -0.35
C ARG A 3 32.86 -33.82 -0.24
N THR A 4 32.28 -34.60 0.66
CA THR A 4 30.84 -34.67 0.89
C THR A 4 30.32 -33.43 1.62
N THR A 5 31.12 -32.91 2.56
CA THR A 5 30.76 -31.68 3.31
C THR A 5 30.78 -30.45 2.40
N THR A 6 31.73 -30.37 1.46
CA THR A 6 31.82 -29.28 0.48
C THR A 6 30.65 -29.31 -0.47
N LEU A 7 30.18 -30.48 -0.91
CA LEU A 7 29.01 -30.63 -1.79
C LEU A 7 27.70 -30.21 -1.09
N LEU A 8 27.55 -30.54 0.20
CA LEU A 8 26.37 -30.13 1.01
C LEU A 8 26.32 -28.62 1.20
N ILE A 9 27.44 -27.95 1.45
CA ILE A 9 27.54 -26.51 1.60
C ILE A 9 27.25 -25.83 0.27
N ALA A 10 27.74 -26.38 -0.86
CA ALA A 10 27.45 -25.84 -2.18
C ALA A 10 25.97 -25.99 -2.55
N MET A 11 25.30 -27.09 -2.16
CA MET A 11 23.86 -27.26 -2.35
C MET A 11 23.03 -26.27 -1.50
N LEU A 12 23.42 -26.03 -0.24
CA LEU A 12 22.76 -25.06 0.62
C LEU A 12 22.90 -23.62 0.08
N LEU A 13 24.06 -23.28 -0.48
CA LEU A 13 24.30 -21.99 -1.11
C LEU A 13 23.52 -21.83 -2.43
N ALA A 14 23.33 -22.91 -3.19
CA ALA A 14 22.54 -22.92 -4.41
C ALA A 14 21.04 -22.74 -4.13
N VAL A 15 20.52 -23.27 -3.04
CA VAL A 15 19.12 -23.08 -2.62
C VAL A 15 18.87 -21.65 -2.15
N SER A 16 19.84 -21.01 -1.50
CA SER A 16 19.74 -19.61 -1.12
C SER A 16 19.87 -18.64 -2.32
N ALA A 17 20.54 -19.06 -3.39
CA ALA A 17 20.63 -18.29 -4.65
C ALA A 17 19.34 -18.33 -5.48
N MET A 18 18.39 -19.20 -5.16
CA MET A 18 17.03 -19.19 -5.71
C MET A 18 16.06 -18.31 -4.90
N ALA A 19 16.60 -17.36 -4.10
CA ALA A 19 15.82 -16.30 -3.48
C ALA A 19 14.94 -15.63 -4.54
N GLN A 20 13.66 -15.42 -4.24
CA GLN A 20 12.67 -14.87 -5.15
C GLN A 20 13.21 -13.60 -5.82
N GLN A 21 13.13 -13.52 -7.15
CA GLN A 21 13.48 -12.34 -7.91
C GLN A 21 12.61 -11.16 -7.44
N PRO A 22 13.20 -9.97 -7.20
CA PRO A 22 12.43 -8.80 -6.91
C PRO A 22 11.44 -8.50 -8.04
N TYR A 23 10.23 -8.14 -7.69
CA TYR A 23 9.22 -7.68 -8.65
C TYR A 23 8.59 -6.37 -8.17
N LYS A 24 8.03 -5.63 -9.11
CA LYS A 24 7.37 -4.37 -8.83
C LYS A 24 5.91 -4.65 -8.45
N ALA A 25 5.57 -4.37 -7.19
CA ALA A 25 4.19 -4.35 -6.73
C ALA A 25 3.59 -2.94 -6.93
N TYR A 26 2.30 -2.87 -7.18
CA TYR A 26 1.56 -1.62 -7.37
C TYR A 26 0.44 -1.50 -6.36
N CYS A 27 0.14 -0.28 -5.99
CA CYS A 27 -1.09 0.06 -5.27
C CYS A 27 -1.69 1.34 -5.82
N SER A 28 -2.97 1.53 -5.59
CA SER A 28 -3.59 2.85 -5.67
C SER A 28 -3.94 3.34 -4.28
N ILE A 29 -3.73 4.62 -4.03
CA ILE A 29 -4.10 5.26 -2.77
C ILE A 29 -4.79 6.57 -3.07
N TRP A 30 -5.87 6.85 -2.37
CA TRP A 30 -6.69 8.04 -2.64
C TRP A 30 -7.28 8.63 -1.38
N GLY A 31 -7.57 9.91 -1.45
CA GLY A 31 -8.34 10.63 -0.46
C GLY A 31 -9.50 11.37 -1.11
N ASN A 32 -10.59 11.54 -0.38
CA ASN A 32 -11.71 12.36 -0.81
C ASN A 32 -11.47 13.80 -0.37
N THR A 33 -11.47 14.72 -1.33
CA THR A 33 -11.38 16.16 -1.06
C THR A 33 -12.76 16.78 -1.21
N SER A 34 -13.52 16.82 -0.14
CA SER A 34 -14.75 17.61 -0.08
C SER A 34 -14.51 19.03 0.46
N SER A 35 -13.32 19.26 0.98
CA SER A 35 -12.83 20.54 1.50
C SER A 35 -11.31 20.60 1.34
N SER A 36 -10.66 21.63 1.85
CA SER A 36 -9.20 21.74 1.83
C SER A 36 -8.43 20.62 2.56
N THR A 37 -9.13 19.71 3.21
CA THR A 37 -8.57 18.60 3.99
C THR A 37 -8.98 17.27 3.38
N ILE A 38 -8.03 16.35 3.20
CA ILE A 38 -8.30 15.03 2.59
C ILE A 38 -9.03 14.11 3.59
N GLY A 39 -8.68 14.12 4.88
CA GLY A 39 -9.22 13.19 5.84
C GLY A 39 -8.56 11.80 5.77
N TYR A 40 -9.36 10.73 5.67
CA TYR A 40 -8.83 9.37 5.55
C TYR A 40 -8.28 9.09 4.17
N ALA A 41 -7.22 8.30 4.10
CA ALA A 41 -6.71 7.75 2.87
C ALA A 41 -7.12 6.27 2.74
N TYR A 42 -7.52 5.89 1.55
CA TYR A 42 -7.96 4.54 1.18
C TYR A 42 -6.94 3.91 0.26
N ILE A 43 -6.66 2.63 0.45
CA ILE A 43 -5.65 1.91 -0.32
C ILE A 43 -6.22 0.66 -0.97
N ASP A 44 -5.82 0.43 -2.22
CA ASP A 44 -5.98 -0.82 -2.96
C ASP A 44 -4.60 -1.34 -3.34
N TYR A 45 -4.21 -2.46 -2.77
CA TYR A 45 -2.98 -3.19 -3.10
C TYR A 45 -3.27 -4.58 -3.68
N GLY A 46 -4.51 -4.80 -4.14
CA GLY A 46 -4.97 -6.07 -4.69
C GLY A 46 -5.55 -7.03 -3.66
N GLN A 47 -5.97 -6.55 -2.49
CA GLN A 47 -6.66 -7.35 -1.48
C GLN A 47 -8.06 -7.74 -1.96
N GLU A 48 -8.54 -8.90 -1.51
CA GLU A 48 -9.88 -9.40 -1.87
C GLU A 48 -11.00 -8.55 -1.25
N ASP A 49 -10.85 -8.16 0.01
CA ASP A 49 -11.83 -7.35 0.74
C ASP A 49 -11.42 -5.87 0.72
N MET A 50 -12.18 -5.08 0.00
CA MET A 50 -12.02 -3.64 -0.11
C MET A 50 -12.83 -2.86 0.94
N SER A 51 -13.60 -3.55 1.78
CA SER A 51 -14.27 -2.91 2.89
C SER A 51 -13.26 -2.45 3.94
N ARG A 52 -13.49 -1.29 4.54
CA ARG A 52 -12.61 -0.76 5.59
C ARG A 52 -11.12 -0.63 5.19
N ASN A 53 -10.86 -0.29 3.95
CA ASN A 53 -9.51 -0.18 3.37
C ASN A 53 -8.82 1.17 3.65
N TRP A 54 -9.30 1.94 4.61
CA TRP A 54 -8.61 3.17 5.01
C TRP A 54 -7.44 2.89 5.95
N LEU A 55 -6.44 3.75 5.87
CA LEU A 55 -5.22 3.65 6.65
C LEU A 55 -5.47 3.95 8.13
N VAL A 56 -4.87 3.14 8.98
CA VAL A 56 -4.87 3.30 10.43
C VAL A 56 -3.44 3.21 10.97
N SER A 57 -3.24 3.69 12.21
CA SER A 57 -1.98 3.49 12.92
C SER A 57 -1.77 2.02 13.29
N ASP A 58 -0.60 1.68 13.79
CA ASP A 58 -0.27 0.36 14.33
C ASP A 58 -1.19 -0.06 15.51
N SER A 59 -1.85 0.88 16.16
CA SER A 59 -2.86 0.64 17.21
C SER A 59 -4.30 0.54 16.67
N GLY A 60 -4.51 0.65 15.35
CA GLY A 60 -5.83 0.56 14.71
C GLY A 60 -6.63 1.86 14.71
N LYS A 61 -6.01 2.97 15.08
CA LYS A 61 -6.64 4.30 15.06
C LYS A 61 -6.52 4.94 13.68
N GLY A 62 -7.62 5.48 13.15
CA GLY A 62 -7.63 6.15 11.85
C GLY A 62 -6.61 7.27 11.74
N ILE A 63 -5.94 7.35 10.60
CA ILE A 63 -4.97 8.41 10.30
C ILE A 63 -5.66 9.45 9.43
N PHE A 64 -5.59 10.71 9.85
CA PHE A 64 -6.05 11.85 9.07
C PHE A 64 -4.90 12.51 8.32
N PHE A 65 -5.11 12.78 7.05
CA PHE A 65 -4.16 13.48 6.21
C PHE A 65 -4.69 14.87 5.85
N ASN A 66 -3.85 15.88 5.96
CA ASN A 66 -4.21 17.26 5.63
C ASN A 66 -4.10 17.53 4.12
N SER A 67 -3.29 16.75 3.41
CA SER A 67 -3.04 16.95 1.99
C SER A 67 -2.59 15.66 1.30
N ILE A 68 -2.61 15.67 -0.03
CA ILE A 68 -2.06 14.57 -0.84
C ILE A 68 -0.56 14.39 -0.60
N ILE A 69 0.16 15.45 -0.28
CA ILE A 69 1.59 15.37 0.05
C ILE A 69 1.81 14.58 1.35
N GLY A 70 0.92 14.72 2.33
CA GLY A 70 0.96 13.92 3.55
C GLY A 70 0.83 12.42 3.25
N ILE A 71 -0.06 12.04 2.35
CA ILE A 71 -0.22 10.66 1.88
C ILE A 71 1.06 10.20 1.16
N LEU A 72 1.59 11.03 0.27
CA LEU A 72 2.79 10.72 -0.51
C LEU A 72 4.00 10.47 0.41
N ASN A 73 4.21 11.34 1.40
CA ASN A 73 5.27 11.19 2.39
C ASN A 73 5.10 9.92 3.23
N TYR A 74 3.88 9.64 3.68
CA TYR A 74 3.56 8.42 4.42
C TYR A 74 3.92 7.16 3.63
N MET A 75 3.58 7.12 2.36
CA MET A 75 3.88 5.99 1.47
C MET A 75 5.38 5.90 1.14
N SER A 76 6.03 7.04 0.89
CA SER A 76 7.46 7.11 0.59
C SER A 76 8.32 6.56 1.74
N GLU A 77 7.99 6.87 2.98
CA GLU A 77 8.67 6.32 4.16
C GLU A 77 8.59 4.79 4.24
N ARG A 78 7.62 4.18 3.54
CA ARG A 78 7.39 2.74 3.48
C ARG A 78 7.92 2.09 2.19
N GLY A 79 8.72 2.84 1.44
CA GLY A 79 9.40 2.36 0.25
C GLY A 79 8.58 2.42 -1.04
N TRP A 80 7.45 3.11 -1.04
CA TRP A 80 6.62 3.30 -2.23
C TRP A 80 7.06 4.53 -3.01
N GLU A 81 7.07 4.43 -4.32
CA GLU A 81 7.40 5.50 -5.27
C GLU A 81 6.19 5.85 -6.11
N LEU A 82 6.04 7.15 -6.41
CA LEU A 82 4.96 7.64 -7.26
C LEU A 82 5.20 7.26 -8.72
N GLU A 83 4.22 6.63 -9.35
CA GLU A 83 4.22 6.32 -10.78
C GLU A 83 3.30 7.25 -11.57
N ALA A 84 2.12 7.54 -11.04
CA ALA A 84 1.13 8.41 -11.68
C ALA A 84 0.19 9.02 -10.63
N ALA A 85 -0.38 10.18 -10.96
CA ALA A 85 -1.41 10.82 -10.16
C ALA A 85 -2.52 11.30 -11.09
N TYR A 86 -3.77 11.15 -10.67
CA TYR A 86 -4.93 11.65 -11.41
C TYR A 86 -6.09 11.99 -10.49
N ASP A 87 -6.93 12.88 -10.96
CA ASP A 87 -8.15 13.29 -10.28
C ASP A 87 -9.37 12.71 -10.97
N THR A 88 -10.30 12.18 -10.18
CA THR A 88 -11.61 11.77 -10.65
C THR A 88 -12.65 12.67 -10.03
N GLN A 89 -13.48 13.28 -10.87
CA GLN A 89 -14.63 14.06 -10.41
C GLN A 89 -15.91 13.21 -10.53
N THR A 90 -16.64 13.13 -9.43
CA THR A 90 -17.94 12.49 -9.41
C THR A 90 -19.00 13.57 -9.20
N LEU A 91 -19.90 13.73 -10.18
CA LEU A 91 -21.05 14.61 -10.03
C LEU A 91 -22.09 13.95 -9.10
N ASN A 92 -22.54 14.71 -8.13
CA ASN A 92 -23.66 14.25 -7.31
C ASN A 92 -24.95 14.33 -8.16
N ILE A 93 -25.58 13.17 -8.41
CA ILE A 93 -26.79 13.07 -9.24
C ILE A 93 -27.96 13.83 -8.59
N LEU A 94 -27.96 13.98 -7.28
CA LEU A 94 -29.03 14.67 -6.54
C LEU A 94 -28.80 16.19 -6.42
N ASP A 95 -27.57 16.64 -6.58
CA ASP A 95 -27.19 18.05 -6.50
C ASP A 95 -26.03 18.32 -7.47
N SER A 96 -26.37 18.75 -8.69
CA SER A 96 -25.39 19.03 -9.75
C SER A 96 -24.44 20.19 -9.43
N THR A 97 -24.66 20.91 -8.34
CA THR A 97 -23.76 21.98 -7.85
C THR A 97 -22.65 21.45 -6.96
N LYS A 98 -22.73 20.18 -6.52
CA LYS A 98 -21.72 19.52 -5.69
C LYS A 98 -20.99 18.47 -6.51
N SER A 99 -19.67 18.62 -6.59
CA SER A 99 -18.77 17.59 -7.12
C SER A 99 -17.80 17.17 -6.04
N ASP A 100 -17.63 15.86 -5.87
CA ASP A 100 -16.58 15.31 -5.06
C ASP A 100 -15.37 15.03 -5.96
N THR A 101 -14.21 15.56 -5.58
CA THR A 101 -12.96 15.28 -6.27
C THR A 101 -12.19 14.20 -5.50
N ARG A 102 -11.86 13.14 -6.19
CA ARG A 102 -11.02 12.07 -5.67
C ARG A 102 -9.63 12.17 -6.31
N GLN A 103 -8.63 12.45 -5.49
CA GLN A 103 -7.23 12.42 -5.91
C GLN A 103 -6.67 11.01 -5.70
N THR A 104 -6.15 10.41 -6.75
CA THR A 104 -5.62 9.04 -6.72
C THR A 104 -4.16 9.03 -7.13
N LEU A 105 -3.35 8.36 -6.34
CA LEU A 105 -1.95 8.09 -6.63
C LEU A 105 -1.78 6.61 -6.98
N ILE A 106 -1.09 6.33 -8.08
CA ILE A 106 -0.59 5.00 -8.41
C ILE A 106 0.87 4.95 -7.97
N MET A 107 1.18 4.00 -7.12
CA MET A 107 2.50 3.86 -6.53
C MET A 107 3.06 2.46 -6.76
N SER A 108 4.36 2.34 -6.75
CA SER A 108 5.07 1.08 -6.91
C SER A 108 6.13 0.89 -5.84
N LYS A 109 6.42 -0.37 -5.57
CA LYS A 109 7.45 -0.78 -4.61
C LYS A 109 8.10 -2.07 -5.11
N LEU A 110 9.44 -2.15 -5.05
CA LEU A 110 10.14 -3.41 -5.27
C LEU A 110 10.00 -4.30 -4.04
N VAL A 111 9.52 -5.51 -4.25
CA VAL A 111 9.31 -6.51 -3.21
C VAL A 111 9.81 -7.88 -3.66
N THR A 112 10.13 -8.75 -2.73
CA THR A 112 10.50 -10.16 -2.98
C THR A 112 9.42 -11.13 -2.49
N SER A 113 8.45 -10.64 -1.72
CA SER A 113 7.32 -11.42 -1.21
C SER A 113 6.07 -10.55 -1.08
N LYS A 114 4.90 -11.18 -1.05
CA LYS A 114 3.61 -10.50 -0.86
C LYS A 114 3.51 -9.79 0.48
N GLU A 115 4.12 -10.33 1.52
CA GLU A 115 4.11 -9.76 2.85
C GLU A 115 4.77 -8.38 2.89
N GLN A 116 5.78 -8.15 2.06
CA GLN A 116 6.47 -6.87 1.98
C GLN A 116 5.60 -5.74 1.39
N ILE A 117 4.53 -6.07 0.67
CA ILE A 117 3.61 -5.07 0.11
C ILE A 117 2.98 -4.24 1.22
N THR A 118 2.62 -4.87 2.32
CA THR A 118 1.95 -4.21 3.45
C THR A 118 2.87 -3.90 4.63
N ASP A 119 4.19 -3.98 4.45
CA ASP A 119 5.15 -3.63 5.51
C ASP A 119 4.94 -2.19 5.99
N GLY A 120 4.63 -2.04 7.28
CA GLY A 120 4.36 -0.74 7.91
C GLY A 120 3.03 -0.11 7.53
N ILE A 121 2.18 -0.80 6.76
CA ILE A 121 0.85 -0.37 6.35
C ILE A 121 -0.20 -1.15 7.13
N TYR A 122 -1.11 -0.42 7.75
CA TYR A 122 -2.24 -0.99 8.47
C TYR A 122 -3.54 -0.40 7.93
N THR A 123 -4.50 -1.25 7.67
CA THR A 123 -5.86 -0.86 7.29
C THR A 123 -6.85 -1.24 8.38
N LYS A 124 -8.01 -0.59 8.38
CA LYS A 124 -9.05 -0.91 9.36
C LYS A 124 -9.52 -2.37 9.25
N GLU A 125 -9.50 -2.94 8.05
CA GLU A 125 -9.86 -4.33 7.82
C GLU A 125 -8.93 -5.31 8.55
N MET A 126 -7.62 -5.02 8.61
CA MET A 126 -6.65 -5.87 9.32
C MET A 126 -6.93 -6.00 10.82
N TYR A 127 -7.68 -5.07 11.41
CA TYR A 127 -8.06 -5.08 12.83
C TYR A 127 -9.42 -5.73 13.12
N LYS A 128 -10.18 -6.11 12.11
CA LYS A 128 -11.50 -6.71 12.25
C LYS A 128 -11.48 -8.01 13.08
N ASN A 129 -10.42 -8.78 12.98
CA ASN A 129 -10.28 -10.12 13.56
C ASN A 129 -9.43 -10.14 14.84
N ARG A 130 -9.05 -9.00 15.39
CA ARG A 130 -8.25 -8.90 16.62
C ARG A 130 -9.09 -8.64 17.87
N ARG A 131 -10.30 -9.18 17.93
CA ARG A 131 -11.12 -9.16 19.15
C ARG A 131 -11.00 -10.46 19.91
#